data_05012391e2895a4b6e77639c57822b9c
#
_entry.id   05012391e2895a4b6e77639c57822b9c
#
_cell.length_a   1.000
_cell.length_b   1.000
_cell.length_c   1.000
_cell.angle_alpha   90.00
_cell.angle_beta   90.00
_cell.angle_gamma   90.00
#
_symmetry.space_group_name_H-M   'P 1'
#
loop_
_entity.id
_entity.type
_entity.pdbx_description
1 polymer ?
#
loop_
_entity_poly.entity_id
_entity_poly.type
_entity_poly.pdbx_seq_one_letter_code
_entity_poly.pdbx_strand_id
1 'polypeptide(L)'
;LMQDAAEGMTRNLDPYTEFLPEEQMSNFDLLTTGKYGGIGSMIRKKGDYVIFAQPYEGSPADRAGIRIGDKILSIEGEDTKGWDPAQISSALKGTPNTTVRIVIERLIGGEHDTLTLTRERVAIPSVPYAGFVAKGIGYIQHSDFTEGSYEEMRTAIEKLRTQDTLRGLILDYRGNGGGILQEAVKIVSMFVPKGTEVVRTKGRAATQENVFRTANDPILPDLPLAVLINGNSASAAEIVAGSLQDLDRAVLIGQKSFGKGLVQTTRPLGYNTLLKLTTAKYYIPCLLYTSPSPRDRTRSR
;
A
#
# COMPACT_ATOMS: atom_id res chain seq x y z
N LEU A 1 31.45 -2.15 -7.41
CA LEU A 1 31.91 -3.34 -8.13
C LEU A 1 31.14 -4.62 -7.76
N MET A 2 31.04 -5.02 -6.45
CA MET A 2 30.26 -6.21 -6.06
C MET A 2 28.76 -6.00 -6.26
N GLN A 3 28.25 -4.85 -5.89
CA GLN A 3 26.85 -4.47 -6.12
C GLN A 3 26.52 -4.43 -7.61
N ASP A 4 27.36 -3.77 -8.43
CA ASP A 4 27.18 -3.69 -9.89
C ASP A 4 27.18 -5.08 -10.54
N ALA A 5 28.00 -5.99 -10.01
CA ALA A 5 28.01 -7.37 -10.47
C ALA A 5 26.71 -8.11 -10.13
N ALA A 6 26.20 -7.97 -8.89
CA ALA A 6 24.94 -8.56 -8.47
C ALA A 6 23.75 -8.01 -9.26
N GLU A 7 23.69 -6.70 -9.47
CA GLU A 7 22.69 -6.06 -10.31
C GLU A 7 22.78 -6.51 -11.78
N GLY A 8 24.01 -6.65 -12.31
CA GLY A 8 24.25 -7.16 -13.65
C GLY A 8 23.77 -8.60 -13.85
N MET A 9 23.90 -9.46 -12.82
CA MET A 9 23.43 -10.84 -12.84
C MET A 9 21.91 -10.96 -12.83
N THR A 10 21.21 -10.02 -12.18
CA THR A 10 19.73 -10.06 -12.04
C THR A 10 19.00 -9.36 -13.17
N ARG A 11 19.62 -8.36 -13.80
CA ARG A 11 19.00 -7.45 -14.80
C ARG A 11 18.27 -8.15 -15.95
N ASN A 12 18.75 -9.31 -16.39
CA ASN A 12 18.20 -10.01 -17.57
C ASN A 12 17.30 -11.20 -17.20
N LEU A 13 17.00 -11.43 -15.92
CA LEU A 13 16.15 -12.55 -15.50
C LEU A 13 14.67 -12.27 -15.72
N ASP A 14 14.19 -11.15 -15.22
CA ASP A 14 12.84 -10.62 -15.40
C ASP A 14 12.76 -9.18 -14.85
N PRO A 15 11.66 -8.41 -15.08
CA PRO A 15 11.57 -7.02 -14.65
C PRO A 15 11.49 -6.78 -13.14
N TYR A 16 11.33 -7.83 -12.33
CA TYR A 16 11.05 -7.74 -10.90
C TYR A 16 12.09 -8.44 -10.03
N THR A 17 12.96 -9.24 -10.62
CA THR A 17 14.08 -9.87 -9.92
C THR A 17 15.18 -8.83 -9.74
N GLU A 18 15.52 -8.55 -8.48
CA GLU A 18 16.47 -7.50 -8.14
C GLU A 18 17.28 -7.85 -6.88
N PHE A 19 18.51 -7.37 -6.86
CA PHE A 19 19.34 -7.35 -5.67
C PHE A 19 19.07 -6.08 -4.90
N LEU A 20 18.78 -6.19 -3.59
CA LEU A 20 18.53 -5.08 -2.68
C LEU A 20 19.73 -4.91 -1.74
N PRO A 21 20.53 -3.87 -1.92
CA PRO A 21 21.63 -3.54 -1.02
C PRO A 21 21.11 -3.02 0.33
N GLU A 22 21.98 -3.00 1.35
CA GLU A 22 21.65 -2.55 2.71
C GLU A 22 20.97 -1.17 2.73
N GLU A 23 21.40 -0.26 1.90
CA GLU A 23 20.84 1.10 1.79
C GLU A 23 19.36 1.13 1.40
N GLN A 24 18.88 0.09 0.71
CA GLN A 24 17.48 -0.02 0.27
C GLN A 24 16.61 -0.82 1.25
N MET A 25 17.19 -1.42 2.29
CA MET A 25 16.46 -2.26 3.24
C MET A 25 15.38 -1.50 3.99
N SER A 26 15.63 -0.24 4.38
CA SER A 26 14.63 0.58 5.06
C SER A 26 13.41 0.87 4.18
N ASN A 27 13.60 1.04 2.87
CA ASN A 27 12.51 1.21 1.91
C ASN A 27 11.77 -0.13 1.69
N PHE A 28 12.49 -1.23 1.65
CA PHE A 28 11.88 -2.56 1.54
C PHE A 28 11.03 -2.90 2.77
N ASP A 29 11.54 -2.62 3.97
CA ASP A 29 10.80 -2.78 5.23
C ASP A 29 9.54 -1.91 5.24
N LEU A 30 9.63 -0.66 4.78
CA LEU A 30 8.48 0.22 4.65
C LEU A 30 7.40 -0.37 3.73
N LEU A 31 7.79 -0.86 2.55
CA LEU A 31 6.86 -1.45 1.57
C LEU A 31 6.21 -2.75 2.08
N THR A 32 6.88 -3.48 2.97
CA THR A 32 6.41 -4.77 3.49
C THR A 32 5.60 -4.59 4.77
N THR A 33 6.13 -3.83 5.73
CA THR A 33 5.52 -3.66 7.05
C THR A 33 4.61 -2.43 7.14
N GLY A 34 4.72 -1.50 6.19
CA GLY A 34 4.07 -0.19 6.27
C GLY A 34 4.65 0.71 7.36
N LYS A 35 5.79 0.35 7.98
CA LYS A 35 6.36 1.04 9.14
C LYS A 35 7.72 1.66 8.81
N TYR A 36 7.96 2.85 9.32
CA TYR A 36 9.25 3.56 9.18
C TYR A 36 9.56 4.35 10.44
N GLY A 37 10.83 4.68 10.63
CA GLY A 37 11.25 5.62 11.67
C GLY A 37 11.04 7.06 11.20
N GLY A 38 10.25 7.86 11.92
CA GLY A 38 9.97 9.23 11.55
C GLY A 38 8.94 9.92 12.43
N ILE A 39 8.34 11.00 11.94
CA ILE A 39 7.39 11.82 12.70
C ILE A 39 5.91 11.56 12.37
N GLY A 40 5.62 10.82 11.29
CA GLY A 40 4.27 10.38 10.97
C GLY A 40 3.37 11.44 10.33
N SER A 41 3.69 11.84 9.10
CA SER A 41 2.80 12.69 8.31
C SER A 41 3.00 12.49 6.82
N MET A 42 1.91 12.59 6.08
CA MET A 42 1.97 12.82 4.64
C MET A 42 2.36 14.28 4.39
N ILE A 43 3.20 14.50 3.38
CA ILE A 43 3.67 15.82 2.97
C ILE A 43 3.47 16.03 1.48
N ARG A 44 3.35 17.28 1.05
CA ARG A 44 3.26 17.64 -0.38
C ARG A 44 3.88 18.99 -0.69
N LYS A 45 4.35 19.17 -1.91
CA LYS A 45 4.86 20.45 -2.40
C LYS A 45 3.73 21.47 -2.56
N LYS A 46 3.96 22.71 -2.10
CA LYS A 46 3.09 23.87 -2.33
C LYS A 46 3.93 25.11 -2.52
N GLY A 47 4.03 25.57 -3.77
CA GLY A 47 4.95 26.68 -4.11
C GLY A 47 6.41 26.29 -3.84
N ASP A 48 7.16 27.17 -3.21
CA ASP A 48 8.58 26.96 -2.90
C ASP A 48 8.83 26.03 -1.70
N TYR A 49 7.80 25.70 -0.92
CA TYR A 49 7.93 24.91 0.29
C TYR A 49 7.12 23.62 0.24
N VAL A 50 7.40 22.73 1.18
CA VAL A 50 6.61 21.55 1.45
C VAL A 50 5.71 21.82 2.65
N ILE A 51 4.48 21.31 2.60
CA ILE A 51 3.48 21.42 3.66
C ILE A 51 3.12 20.05 4.19
N PHE A 52 2.66 20.01 5.44
CA PHE A 52 2.01 18.85 6.02
C PHE A 52 0.62 18.67 5.36
N ALA A 53 0.43 17.55 4.67
CA ALA A 53 -0.83 17.24 4.00
C ALA A 53 -1.78 16.45 4.90
N GLN A 54 -1.22 15.57 5.75
CA GLN A 54 -2.00 14.78 6.71
C GLN A 54 -1.08 14.20 7.79
N PRO A 55 -1.05 14.75 9.02
CA PRO A 55 -0.48 14.07 10.17
C PRO A 55 -1.27 12.78 10.45
N TYR A 56 -0.58 11.69 10.75
CA TYR A 56 -1.24 10.43 11.09
C TYR A 56 -1.67 10.45 12.55
N GLU A 57 -2.88 10.01 12.82
CA GLU A 57 -3.47 9.98 14.16
C GLU A 57 -2.54 9.27 15.17
N GLY A 58 -2.30 9.87 16.32
CA GLY A 58 -1.42 9.36 17.35
C GLY A 58 0.08 9.37 17.03
N SER A 59 0.50 9.93 15.89
CA SER A 59 1.92 10.06 15.53
C SER A 59 2.62 11.20 16.28
N PRO A 60 3.97 11.26 16.29
CA PRO A 60 4.69 12.40 16.83
C PRO A 60 4.27 13.74 16.25
N ALA A 61 3.97 13.81 14.95
CA ALA A 61 3.49 15.02 14.31
C ALA A 61 2.11 15.46 14.83
N ASP A 62 1.18 14.51 14.98
CA ASP A 62 -0.16 14.77 15.50
C ASP A 62 -0.12 15.23 16.97
N ARG A 63 0.61 14.51 17.82
CA ARG A 63 0.79 14.88 19.25
C ARG A 63 1.48 16.23 19.44
N ALA A 64 2.32 16.66 18.51
CA ALA A 64 2.92 17.99 18.51
C ALA A 64 1.99 19.09 18.00
N GLY A 65 0.75 18.75 17.62
CA GLY A 65 -0.23 19.70 17.14
C GLY A 65 0.05 20.25 15.75
N ILE A 66 0.80 19.51 14.91
CA ILE A 66 0.97 19.84 13.49
C ILE A 66 -0.38 19.63 12.78
N ARG A 67 -0.73 20.58 11.92
CA ARG A 67 -2.01 20.59 11.21
C ARG A 67 -1.84 20.54 9.70
N ILE A 68 -2.90 20.13 9.02
CA ILE A 68 -2.95 20.16 7.55
C ILE A 68 -2.73 21.58 7.06
N GLY A 69 -1.76 21.75 6.16
CA GLY A 69 -1.41 23.03 5.56
C GLY A 69 -0.27 23.77 6.25
N ASP A 70 0.17 23.36 7.44
CA ASP A 70 1.35 23.93 8.08
C ASP A 70 2.56 23.74 7.18
N LYS A 71 3.35 24.79 7.00
CA LYS A 71 4.48 24.85 6.07
C LYS A 71 5.77 24.54 6.82
N ILE A 72 6.63 23.72 6.24
CA ILE A 72 7.94 23.41 6.79
C ILE A 72 8.92 24.49 6.30
N LEU A 73 9.48 25.28 7.21
CA LEU A 73 10.41 26.36 6.90
C LEU A 73 11.86 25.92 7.04
N SER A 74 12.18 25.16 8.10
CA SER A 74 13.52 24.62 8.29
C SER A 74 13.49 23.27 9.01
N ILE A 75 14.53 22.47 8.78
CA ILE A 75 14.81 21.20 9.46
C ILE A 75 16.26 21.23 9.92
N GLU A 76 16.53 20.97 11.21
CA GLU A 76 17.85 21.00 11.84
C GLU A 76 18.62 22.31 11.58
N GLY A 77 17.88 23.43 11.40
CA GLY A 77 18.45 24.74 11.12
C GLY A 77 18.70 25.05 9.64
N GLU A 78 18.51 24.09 8.74
CA GLU A 78 18.62 24.29 7.29
C GLU A 78 17.29 24.79 6.70
N ASP A 79 17.33 25.87 5.92
CA ASP A 79 16.16 26.39 5.20
C ASP A 79 15.69 25.38 4.13
N THR A 80 14.42 25.04 4.16
CA THR A 80 13.82 24.06 3.25
C THR A 80 13.25 24.67 1.98
N LYS A 81 13.47 25.97 1.74
CA LYS A 81 13.00 26.64 0.53
C LYS A 81 13.57 25.94 -0.72
N GLY A 82 12.70 25.58 -1.63
CA GLY A 82 13.08 24.90 -2.88
C GLY A 82 13.24 23.38 -2.75
N TRP A 83 13.32 22.82 -1.55
CA TRP A 83 13.41 21.37 -1.37
C TRP A 83 12.19 20.66 -1.97
N ASP A 84 12.43 19.44 -2.46
CA ASP A 84 11.36 18.57 -2.88
C ASP A 84 10.84 17.69 -1.74
N PRO A 85 9.68 17.03 -1.90
CA PRO A 85 9.14 16.16 -0.85
C PRO A 85 10.03 14.98 -0.47
N ALA A 86 10.89 14.49 -1.37
CA ALA A 86 11.80 13.39 -1.07
C ALA A 86 12.92 13.83 -0.13
N GLN A 87 13.49 15.02 -0.36
CA GLN A 87 14.49 15.63 0.52
C GLN A 87 13.93 15.87 1.93
N ILE A 88 12.73 16.47 2.02
CA ILE A 88 12.04 16.68 3.30
C ILE A 88 11.75 15.34 3.99
N SER A 89 11.23 14.37 3.25
CA SER A 89 10.93 13.04 3.79
C SER A 89 12.19 12.38 4.36
N SER A 90 13.31 12.49 3.65
CA SER A 90 14.60 11.93 4.09
C SER A 90 15.08 12.60 5.38
N ALA A 91 14.97 13.92 5.49
CA ALA A 91 15.39 14.67 6.69
C ALA A 91 14.49 14.41 7.91
N LEU A 92 13.17 14.20 7.70
CA LEU A 92 12.22 13.91 8.77
C LEU A 92 12.29 12.45 9.25
N LYS A 93 12.68 11.51 8.37
CA LYS A 93 12.91 10.10 8.73
C LYS A 93 14.21 9.95 9.53
N GLY A 94 14.34 8.81 10.20
CA GLY A 94 15.55 8.45 10.92
C GLY A 94 15.30 7.37 11.96
N THR A 95 16.34 7.02 12.70
CA THR A 95 16.26 5.98 13.74
C THR A 95 15.24 6.36 14.81
N PRO A 96 14.31 5.46 15.18
CA PRO A 96 13.40 5.69 16.31
C PRO A 96 14.15 6.09 17.59
N ASN A 97 13.52 6.93 18.40
CA ASN A 97 14.05 7.55 19.62
C ASN A 97 15.13 8.61 19.40
N THR A 98 15.43 9.01 18.15
CA THR A 98 16.20 10.22 17.87
C THR A 98 15.26 11.42 17.73
N THR A 99 15.79 12.62 17.91
CA THR A 99 15.00 13.86 17.76
C THR A 99 15.24 14.51 16.40
N VAL A 100 14.28 15.35 15.98
CA VAL A 100 14.40 16.26 14.85
C VAL A 100 13.80 17.60 15.24
N ARG A 101 14.55 18.68 14.99
CA ARG A 101 14.06 20.04 15.20
C ARG A 101 13.57 20.63 13.90
N ILE A 102 12.34 21.14 13.90
CA ILE A 102 11.71 21.77 12.73
C ILE A 102 11.17 23.15 13.09
N VAL A 103 11.16 24.06 12.13
CA VAL A 103 10.43 25.31 12.20
C VAL A 103 9.31 25.24 11.17
N ILE A 104 8.10 25.53 11.62
CA ILE A 104 6.90 25.55 10.79
C ILE A 104 6.25 26.93 10.79
N GLU A 105 5.56 27.26 9.69
CA GLU A 105 4.63 28.37 9.60
C GLU A 105 3.20 27.81 9.63
N ARG A 106 2.42 28.28 10.59
CA ARG A 106 1.00 27.87 10.72
C ARG A 106 0.19 28.36 9.54
N LEU A 107 -0.65 27.52 8.99
CA LEU A 107 -1.55 27.90 7.90
C LEU A 107 -2.49 29.05 8.30
N ILE A 108 -2.96 29.04 9.55
CA ILE A 108 -3.85 30.07 10.11
C ILE A 108 -3.01 30.95 11.04
N GLY A 109 -2.99 32.25 10.77
CA GLY A 109 -2.25 33.23 11.57
C GLY A 109 -0.82 33.51 11.09
N GLY A 110 -0.20 32.60 10.34
CA GLY A 110 1.18 32.78 9.83
C GLY A 110 2.25 32.77 10.91
N GLU A 111 1.94 32.32 12.13
CA GLU A 111 2.88 32.23 13.24
C GLU A 111 3.91 31.15 12.98
N HIS A 112 5.15 31.41 13.45
CA HIS A 112 6.23 30.44 13.34
C HIS A 112 6.40 29.70 14.66
N ASP A 113 6.35 28.38 14.62
CA ASP A 113 6.62 27.51 15.76
C ASP A 113 7.88 26.70 15.55
N THR A 114 8.69 26.60 16.61
CA THR A 114 9.83 25.69 16.65
C THR A 114 9.44 24.45 17.45
N LEU A 115 9.47 23.30 16.80
CA LEU A 115 9.10 22.02 17.38
C LEU A 115 10.30 21.08 17.41
N THR A 116 10.50 20.38 18.53
CA THR A 116 11.43 19.26 18.62
C THR A 116 10.61 17.98 18.75
N LEU A 117 10.71 17.12 17.75
CA LEU A 117 9.92 15.89 17.65
C LEU A 117 10.83 14.69 17.87
N THR A 118 10.36 13.73 18.64
CA THR A 118 11.02 12.42 18.75
C THR A 118 10.52 11.53 17.63
N ARG A 119 11.44 10.99 16.82
CA ARG A 119 11.10 10.00 15.79
C ARG A 119 10.67 8.71 16.45
N GLU A 120 9.60 8.14 15.95
CA GLU A 120 9.06 6.85 16.41
C GLU A 120 8.91 5.89 15.23
N ARG A 121 8.61 4.63 15.54
CA ARG A 121 8.19 3.66 14.52
C ARG A 121 6.74 3.97 14.14
N VAL A 122 6.55 4.64 13.02
CA VAL A 122 5.24 5.08 12.53
C VAL A 122 4.71 4.07 11.52
N ALA A 123 3.44 3.70 11.63
CA ALA A 123 2.73 2.93 10.61
C ALA A 123 2.04 3.88 9.63
N ILE A 124 2.18 3.61 8.34
CA ILE A 124 1.37 4.25 7.31
C ILE A 124 0.05 3.48 7.24
N PRO A 125 -1.11 4.16 7.41
CA PRO A 125 -2.40 3.47 7.33
C PRO A 125 -2.62 2.86 5.93
N SER A 126 -2.94 1.58 5.88
CA SER A 126 -3.38 0.91 4.65
C SER A 126 -4.76 1.40 4.21
N VAL A 127 -5.59 1.84 5.17
CA VAL A 127 -6.90 2.44 4.96
C VAL A 127 -6.87 3.92 5.38
N PRO A 128 -6.36 4.82 4.52
CA PRO A 128 -6.23 6.23 4.88
C PRO A 128 -7.58 6.96 4.99
N TYR A 129 -8.64 6.41 4.40
CA TYR A 129 -9.96 7.01 4.46
C TYR A 129 -11.08 5.96 4.43
N ALA A 130 -12.07 6.14 5.30
CA ALA A 130 -13.34 5.42 5.29
C ALA A 130 -14.48 6.37 5.69
N GLY A 131 -15.57 6.39 4.91
CA GLY A 131 -16.72 7.27 5.16
C GLY A 131 -17.88 6.96 4.23
N PHE A 132 -18.99 7.67 4.40
CA PHE A 132 -20.15 7.60 3.51
C PHE A 132 -20.04 8.62 2.39
N VAL A 133 -20.21 8.18 1.13
CA VAL A 133 -20.27 9.08 -0.04
C VAL A 133 -21.72 9.41 -0.44
N ALA A 134 -22.67 8.61 0.02
CA ALA A 134 -24.11 8.86 -0.09
C ALA A 134 -24.83 8.09 1.03
N LYS A 135 -26.11 8.36 1.26
CA LYS A 135 -26.90 7.67 2.31
C LYS A 135 -26.86 6.15 2.14
N GLY A 136 -26.23 5.48 3.09
CA GLY A 136 -26.05 4.03 3.11
C GLY A 136 -25.00 3.49 2.16
N ILE A 137 -24.23 4.32 1.45
CA ILE A 137 -23.14 3.88 0.57
C ILE A 137 -21.80 4.22 1.22
N GLY A 138 -21.17 3.21 1.78
CA GLY A 138 -19.84 3.29 2.34
C GLY A 138 -18.75 3.35 1.24
N TYR A 139 -17.67 4.06 1.54
CA TYR A 139 -16.48 4.13 0.69
C TYR A 139 -15.26 3.94 1.56
N ILE A 140 -14.38 3.06 1.11
CA ILE A 140 -13.09 2.77 1.76
C ILE A 140 -11.99 2.91 0.72
N GLN A 141 -11.04 3.82 0.97
CA GLN A 141 -9.79 3.90 0.20
C GLN A 141 -8.77 2.95 0.83
N HIS A 142 -8.24 2.02 0.04
CA HIS A 142 -7.22 1.07 0.48
C HIS A 142 -5.97 1.24 -0.39
N SER A 143 -4.90 1.77 0.20
CA SER A 143 -3.71 2.21 -0.54
C SER A 143 -2.68 1.11 -0.74
N ASP A 144 -2.52 0.20 0.23
CA ASP A 144 -1.47 -0.80 0.23
C ASP A 144 -1.88 -2.06 1.00
N PHE A 145 -1.28 -3.19 0.66
CA PHE A 145 -1.45 -4.46 1.38
C PHE A 145 -0.23 -4.73 2.29
N THR A 146 -0.08 -3.89 3.31
CA THR A 146 0.95 -4.07 4.34
C THR A 146 0.46 -5.02 5.44
N GLU A 147 1.37 -5.40 6.35
CA GLU A 147 1.02 -6.22 7.51
C GLU A 147 -0.09 -5.57 8.35
N GLY A 148 -1.19 -6.28 8.56
CA GLY A 148 -2.35 -5.80 9.33
C GLY A 148 -3.40 -5.05 8.51
N SER A 149 -3.25 -4.91 7.19
CA SER A 149 -4.23 -4.21 6.34
C SER A 149 -5.63 -4.84 6.38
N TYR A 150 -5.72 -6.15 6.63
CA TYR A 150 -7.00 -6.82 6.88
C TYR A 150 -7.71 -6.27 8.12
N GLU A 151 -7.00 -6.10 9.23
CA GLU A 151 -7.59 -5.60 10.48
C GLU A 151 -8.00 -4.12 10.34
N GLU A 152 -7.23 -3.31 9.62
CA GLU A 152 -7.61 -1.93 9.31
C GLU A 152 -8.89 -1.88 8.46
N MET A 153 -8.97 -2.71 7.43
CA MET A 153 -10.17 -2.83 6.58
C MET A 153 -11.39 -3.29 7.40
N ARG A 154 -11.22 -4.29 8.26
CA ARG A 154 -12.28 -4.78 9.15
C ARG A 154 -12.77 -3.68 10.09
N THR A 155 -11.85 -2.96 10.71
CA THR A 155 -12.17 -1.84 11.61
C THR A 155 -12.92 -0.73 10.87
N ALA A 156 -12.50 -0.41 9.64
CA ALA A 156 -13.18 0.58 8.81
C ALA A 156 -14.62 0.15 8.46
N ILE A 157 -14.83 -1.12 8.10
CA ILE A 157 -16.17 -1.67 7.84
C ILE A 157 -17.04 -1.61 9.10
N GLU A 158 -16.52 -2.02 10.25
CA GLU A 158 -17.25 -1.99 11.52
C GLU A 158 -17.63 -0.56 11.91
N LYS A 159 -16.71 0.39 11.74
CA LYS A 159 -16.98 1.82 11.96
C LYS A 159 -18.14 2.34 11.08
N LEU A 160 -18.15 2.00 9.79
CA LEU A 160 -19.24 2.37 8.90
C LEU A 160 -20.57 1.76 9.36
N ARG A 161 -20.60 0.49 9.75
CA ARG A 161 -21.81 -0.19 10.23
C ARG A 161 -22.39 0.40 11.53
N THR A 162 -21.54 1.02 12.36
CA THR A 162 -22.00 1.68 13.60
C THR A 162 -22.47 3.10 13.37
N GLN A 163 -22.04 3.76 12.30
CA GLN A 163 -22.41 5.14 11.99
C GLN A 163 -23.78 5.26 11.29
N ASP A 164 -24.09 4.36 10.38
CA ASP A 164 -25.37 4.34 9.63
C ASP A 164 -25.62 2.94 9.04
N THR A 165 -26.84 2.73 8.53
CA THR A 165 -27.22 1.51 7.81
C THR A 165 -26.44 1.40 6.51
N LEU A 166 -25.52 0.44 6.43
CA LEU A 166 -24.73 0.16 5.24
C LEU A 166 -25.54 -0.64 4.23
N ARG A 167 -25.80 -0.09 3.04
CA ARG A 167 -26.58 -0.69 1.95
C ARG A 167 -25.75 -1.03 0.72
N GLY A 168 -24.52 -0.56 0.65
CA GLY A 168 -23.54 -0.84 -0.38
C GLY A 168 -22.16 -0.33 0.03
N LEU A 169 -21.12 -0.92 -0.53
CA LEU A 169 -19.73 -0.57 -0.22
C LEU A 169 -18.94 -0.39 -1.50
N ILE A 170 -18.14 0.66 -1.53
CA ILE A 170 -17.15 0.93 -2.58
C ILE A 170 -15.77 0.73 -1.99
N LEU A 171 -14.98 -0.18 -2.57
CA LEU A 171 -13.56 -0.34 -2.29
C LEU A 171 -12.75 0.37 -3.37
N ASP A 172 -11.91 1.30 -2.99
CA ASP A 172 -11.07 2.02 -3.93
C ASP A 172 -9.62 1.54 -3.89
N TYR A 173 -9.22 0.84 -4.95
CA TYR A 173 -7.85 0.35 -5.19
C TYR A 173 -7.11 1.16 -6.26
N ARG A 174 -7.63 2.31 -6.68
CA ARG A 174 -6.91 3.16 -7.62
C ARG A 174 -5.62 3.66 -7.01
N GLY A 175 -4.50 3.43 -7.70
CA GLY A 175 -3.17 3.75 -7.22
C GLY A 175 -2.55 2.71 -6.26
N ASN A 176 -3.28 1.65 -5.90
CA ASN A 176 -2.78 0.60 -5.01
C ASN A 176 -1.85 -0.37 -5.76
N GLY A 177 -0.56 -0.33 -5.46
CA GLY A 177 0.47 -1.17 -6.08
C GLY A 177 0.50 -2.64 -5.63
N GLY A 178 -0.37 -3.01 -4.69
CA GLY A 178 -0.45 -4.35 -4.12
C GLY A 178 0.27 -4.46 -2.78
N GLY A 179 0.93 -5.59 -2.54
CA GLY A 179 1.64 -5.91 -1.29
C GLY A 179 1.50 -7.38 -0.91
N ILE A 180 1.20 -7.67 0.35
CA ILE A 180 1.16 -9.02 0.92
C ILE A 180 -0.05 -9.81 0.39
N LEU A 181 0.23 -10.91 -0.30
CA LEU A 181 -0.79 -11.81 -0.87
C LEU A 181 -1.74 -12.35 0.19
N GLN A 182 -1.24 -12.72 1.37
CA GLN A 182 -2.05 -13.26 2.46
C GLN A 182 -3.09 -12.24 2.97
N GLU A 183 -2.73 -10.97 3.00
CA GLU A 183 -3.66 -9.90 3.38
C GLU A 183 -4.79 -9.75 2.33
N ALA A 184 -4.46 -9.86 1.04
CA ALA A 184 -5.45 -9.86 -0.03
C ALA A 184 -6.45 -11.03 0.13
N VAL A 185 -5.96 -12.24 0.40
CA VAL A 185 -6.82 -13.42 0.63
C VAL A 185 -7.74 -13.22 1.85
N LYS A 186 -7.21 -12.66 2.95
CA LYS A 186 -8.02 -12.35 4.14
C LYS A 186 -9.09 -11.29 3.83
N ILE A 187 -8.76 -10.24 3.05
CA ILE A 187 -9.72 -9.20 2.67
C ILE A 187 -10.84 -9.78 1.81
N VAL A 188 -10.52 -10.64 0.83
CA VAL A 188 -11.55 -11.34 0.04
C VAL A 188 -12.47 -12.18 0.95
N SER A 189 -11.93 -12.79 2.01
CA SER A 189 -12.73 -13.59 2.95
C SER A 189 -13.81 -12.80 3.69
N MET A 190 -13.74 -11.48 3.71
CA MET A 190 -14.83 -10.66 4.29
C MET A 190 -16.12 -10.70 3.47
N PHE A 191 -16.05 -11.10 2.20
CA PHE A 191 -17.12 -10.97 1.22
C PHE A 191 -17.60 -12.27 0.61
N VAL A 192 -16.83 -13.36 0.74
CA VAL A 192 -17.15 -14.66 0.12
C VAL A 192 -17.08 -15.79 1.14
N PRO A 193 -17.80 -16.91 0.92
CA PRO A 193 -17.85 -18.03 1.87
C PRO A 193 -16.48 -18.60 2.22
N LYS A 194 -16.35 -19.13 3.42
CA LYS A 194 -15.17 -19.88 3.87
C LYS A 194 -14.87 -21.07 2.95
N GLY A 195 -13.58 -21.30 2.67
CA GLY A 195 -13.11 -22.39 1.80
C GLY A 195 -13.08 -22.02 0.32
N THR A 196 -13.56 -20.83 -0.07
CA THR A 196 -13.53 -20.35 -1.45
C THR A 196 -12.08 -20.14 -1.92
N GLU A 197 -11.75 -20.65 -3.10
CA GLU A 197 -10.47 -20.38 -3.73
C GLU A 197 -10.39 -18.92 -4.18
N VAL A 198 -9.33 -18.23 -3.76
CA VAL A 198 -9.07 -16.82 -4.11
C VAL A 198 -8.00 -16.71 -5.18
N VAL A 199 -6.91 -17.43 -5.00
CA VAL A 199 -5.77 -17.37 -5.90
C VAL A 199 -4.94 -18.65 -5.78
N ARG A 200 -4.34 -19.08 -6.89
CA ARG A 200 -3.31 -20.11 -6.87
C ARG A 200 -2.02 -19.59 -7.45
N THR A 201 -0.91 -20.09 -6.94
CA THR A 201 0.41 -19.78 -7.46
C THR A 201 1.04 -21.03 -8.07
N LYS A 202 1.66 -20.89 -9.24
CA LYS A 202 2.37 -21.98 -9.92
C LYS A 202 3.79 -21.55 -10.21
N GLY A 203 4.74 -22.28 -9.64
CA GLY A 203 6.16 -22.17 -9.93
C GLY A 203 6.56 -22.91 -11.21
N ARG A 204 7.87 -22.97 -11.48
CA ARG A 204 8.41 -23.65 -12.66
C ARG A 204 8.21 -25.18 -12.59
N ALA A 205 8.35 -25.77 -11.41
CA ALA A 205 8.10 -27.18 -11.21
C ALA A 205 6.61 -27.43 -10.89
N ALA A 206 6.05 -28.52 -11.41
CA ALA A 206 4.64 -28.88 -11.17
C ALA A 206 4.30 -29.08 -9.67
N THR A 207 5.29 -29.42 -8.86
CA THR A 207 5.16 -29.57 -7.39
C THR A 207 5.11 -28.22 -6.64
N GLN A 208 5.30 -27.10 -7.32
CA GLN A 208 5.28 -25.75 -6.74
C GLN A 208 3.95 -25.04 -6.99
N GLU A 209 2.84 -25.75 -6.80
CA GLU A 209 1.51 -25.15 -6.84
C GLU A 209 0.98 -24.97 -5.41
N ASN A 210 0.54 -23.75 -5.09
CA ASN A 210 -0.13 -23.44 -3.82
C ASN A 210 -1.49 -22.82 -4.13
N VAL A 211 -2.53 -23.29 -3.43
CA VAL A 211 -3.89 -22.75 -3.54
C VAL A 211 -4.23 -22.02 -2.24
N PHE A 212 -4.58 -20.76 -2.37
CA PHE A 212 -4.98 -19.92 -1.25
C PHE A 212 -6.51 -19.81 -1.22
N ARG A 213 -7.09 -20.17 -0.07
CA ARG A 213 -8.53 -20.20 0.15
C ARG A 213 -8.88 -19.30 1.33
N THR A 214 -10.11 -18.80 1.33
CA THR A 214 -10.67 -18.06 2.47
C THR A 214 -10.72 -18.96 3.72
N ALA A 215 -10.27 -18.40 4.85
CA ALA A 215 -10.22 -19.13 6.13
C ALA A 215 -11.35 -18.75 7.10
N ASN A 216 -11.94 -17.58 6.93
CA ASN A 216 -12.95 -17.01 7.83
C ASN A 216 -14.33 -16.99 7.17
N ASP A 217 -15.39 -16.95 8.00
CA ASP A 217 -16.72 -16.65 7.54
C ASP A 217 -16.85 -15.19 7.11
N PRO A 218 -17.63 -14.88 6.08
CA PRO A 218 -17.74 -13.52 5.55
C PRO A 218 -18.46 -12.58 6.52
N ILE A 219 -17.96 -11.33 6.57
CA ILE A 219 -18.59 -10.26 7.38
C ILE A 219 -19.76 -9.63 6.62
N LEU A 220 -19.65 -9.54 5.30
CA LEU A 220 -20.60 -8.88 4.40
C LEU A 220 -20.90 -9.76 3.17
N PRO A 221 -21.53 -10.93 3.34
CA PRO A 221 -21.73 -11.88 2.21
C PRO A 221 -22.62 -11.32 1.11
N ASP A 222 -23.67 -10.57 1.46
CA ASP A 222 -24.74 -10.17 0.55
C ASP A 222 -24.76 -8.66 0.23
N LEU A 223 -23.87 -7.89 0.86
CA LEU A 223 -23.84 -6.44 0.65
C LEU A 223 -23.39 -6.10 -0.78
N PRO A 224 -24.15 -5.29 -1.55
CA PRO A 224 -23.69 -4.80 -2.86
C PRO A 224 -22.30 -4.17 -2.79
N LEU A 225 -21.40 -4.64 -3.66
CA LEU A 225 -19.97 -4.27 -3.64
C LEU A 225 -19.52 -3.77 -5.01
N ALA A 226 -18.88 -2.61 -5.02
CA ALA A 226 -18.17 -2.08 -6.18
C ALA A 226 -16.68 -1.91 -5.86
N VAL A 227 -15.82 -2.19 -6.84
CA VAL A 227 -14.37 -2.04 -6.71
C VAL A 227 -13.86 -1.07 -7.77
N LEU A 228 -13.21 0.00 -7.34
CA LEU A 228 -12.59 0.97 -8.24
C LEU A 228 -11.13 0.60 -8.51
N ILE A 229 -10.75 0.55 -9.77
CA ILE A 229 -9.39 0.24 -10.24
C ILE A 229 -8.90 1.21 -11.30
N ASN A 230 -7.58 1.32 -11.46
CA ASN A 230 -6.95 2.04 -12.57
C ASN A 230 -5.63 1.37 -12.99
N GLY A 231 -4.91 1.97 -13.94
CA GLY A 231 -3.65 1.45 -14.46
C GLY A 231 -2.53 1.26 -13.43
N ASN A 232 -2.67 1.83 -12.23
CA ASN A 232 -1.72 1.66 -11.12
C ASN A 232 -2.19 0.61 -10.09
N SER A 233 -3.39 0.03 -10.25
CA SER A 233 -3.86 -1.08 -9.43
C SER A 233 -3.12 -2.34 -9.84
N ALA A 234 -2.30 -2.91 -8.95
CA ALA A 234 -1.38 -4.00 -9.29
C ALA A 234 -1.35 -5.11 -8.24
N SER A 235 -0.91 -6.33 -8.64
CA SER A 235 -0.55 -7.43 -7.74
C SER A 235 -1.69 -7.82 -6.78
N ALA A 236 -1.53 -7.66 -5.45
CA ALA A 236 -2.54 -7.98 -4.44
C ALA A 236 -3.88 -7.25 -4.68
N ALA A 237 -3.85 -6.00 -5.18
CA ALA A 237 -5.06 -5.27 -5.57
C ALA A 237 -5.79 -5.95 -6.74
N GLU A 238 -5.04 -6.50 -7.69
CA GLU A 238 -5.61 -7.27 -8.82
C GLU A 238 -6.14 -8.62 -8.36
N ILE A 239 -5.53 -9.25 -7.35
CA ILE A 239 -6.05 -10.49 -6.75
C ILE A 239 -7.42 -10.22 -6.12
N VAL A 240 -7.56 -9.18 -5.29
CA VAL A 240 -8.85 -8.85 -4.67
C VAL A 240 -9.89 -8.50 -5.72
N ALA A 241 -9.59 -7.55 -6.60
CA ALA A 241 -10.52 -7.10 -7.63
C ALA A 241 -10.96 -8.24 -8.55
N GLY A 242 -9.99 -8.96 -9.10
CA GLY A 242 -10.26 -10.05 -10.04
C GLY A 242 -10.97 -11.24 -9.40
N SER A 243 -10.59 -11.64 -8.18
CA SER A 243 -11.29 -12.73 -7.49
C SER A 243 -12.72 -12.38 -7.15
N LEU A 244 -12.99 -11.15 -6.69
CA LEU A 244 -14.37 -10.71 -6.40
C LEU A 244 -15.20 -10.59 -7.68
N GLN A 245 -14.59 -10.23 -8.82
CA GLN A 245 -15.25 -10.24 -10.13
C GLN A 245 -15.57 -11.66 -10.59
N ASP A 246 -14.56 -12.54 -10.56
CA ASP A 246 -14.69 -13.93 -11.03
C ASP A 246 -15.70 -14.75 -10.23
N LEU A 247 -15.93 -14.38 -8.98
CA LEU A 247 -16.90 -14.98 -8.07
C LEU A 247 -18.28 -14.29 -8.12
N ASP A 248 -18.51 -13.41 -9.10
CA ASP A 248 -19.74 -12.61 -9.25
C ASP A 248 -20.11 -11.83 -7.98
N ARG A 249 -19.10 -11.49 -7.16
CA ARG A 249 -19.33 -10.85 -5.85
C ARG A 249 -19.27 -9.32 -5.91
N ALA A 250 -18.55 -8.76 -6.86
CA ALA A 250 -18.40 -7.31 -7.01
C ALA A 250 -18.43 -6.87 -8.48
N VAL A 251 -18.85 -5.62 -8.68
CA VAL A 251 -18.73 -4.93 -9.98
C VAL A 251 -17.44 -4.12 -9.99
N LEU A 252 -16.59 -4.34 -11.00
CA LEU A 252 -15.40 -3.54 -11.21
C LEU A 252 -15.71 -2.30 -12.05
N ILE A 253 -15.20 -1.15 -11.59
CA ILE A 253 -15.40 0.14 -12.27
C ILE A 253 -14.05 0.84 -12.41
N GLY A 254 -13.76 1.36 -13.60
CA GLY A 254 -12.55 2.14 -13.85
C GLY A 254 -11.81 1.76 -15.11
N GLN A 255 -10.50 1.72 -15.02
CA GLN A 255 -9.60 1.45 -16.16
C GLN A 255 -8.96 0.06 -16.01
N LYS A 256 -8.38 -0.45 -17.11
CA LYS A 256 -7.56 -1.67 -17.07
C LYS A 256 -6.46 -1.53 -16.02
N SER A 257 -6.31 -2.56 -15.18
CA SER A 257 -5.27 -2.64 -14.16
C SER A 257 -3.87 -2.82 -14.77
N PHE A 258 -2.86 -2.81 -13.92
CA PHE A 258 -1.45 -2.90 -14.33
C PHE A 258 -1.12 -4.23 -15.04
N GLY A 259 -1.65 -5.35 -14.58
CA GLY A 259 -1.42 -6.68 -15.16
C GLY A 259 -0.20 -7.40 -14.57
N LYS A 260 0.12 -7.19 -13.29
CA LYS A 260 1.21 -7.90 -12.62
C LYS A 260 0.74 -9.28 -12.14
N GLY A 261 1.08 -10.34 -12.88
CA GLY A 261 0.75 -11.73 -12.56
C GLY A 261 1.91 -12.56 -12.01
N LEU A 262 2.93 -11.93 -11.44
CA LEU A 262 4.15 -12.59 -10.97
C LEU A 262 4.29 -12.46 -9.45
N VAL A 263 4.72 -13.56 -8.82
CA VAL A 263 4.99 -13.65 -7.37
C VAL A 263 6.49 -13.52 -7.15
N GLN A 264 6.87 -12.56 -6.30
CA GLN A 264 8.23 -12.42 -5.84
C GLN A 264 8.37 -13.02 -4.44
N THR A 265 9.50 -13.67 -4.20
CA THR A 265 9.96 -14.09 -2.86
C THR A 265 11.30 -13.45 -2.58
N THR A 266 11.55 -13.15 -1.33
CA THR A 266 12.82 -12.60 -0.88
C THR A 266 13.69 -13.67 -0.25
N ARG A 267 14.99 -13.60 -0.49
CA ARG A 267 16.01 -14.43 0.15
C ARG A 267 17.03 -13.52 0.81
N PRO A 268 17.16 -13.58 2.15
CA PRO A 268 18.24 -12.86 2.82
C PRO A 268 19.57 -13.40 2.37
N LEU A 269 20.49 -12.50 2.09
CA LEU A 269 21.89 -12.75 1.82
C LEU A 269 22.73 -12.21 3.00
N GLY A 270 24.03 -12.40 2.96
CA GLY A 270 24.91 -11.79 3.95
C GLY A 270 24.91 -10.25 3.87
N TYR A 271 25.47 -9.60 4.91
CA TYR A 271 25.68 -8.15 4.95
C TYR A 271 24.40 -7.31 4.79
N ASN A 272 23.32 -7.72 5.48
CA ASN A 272 22.03 -7.01 5.48
C ASN A 272 21.50 -6.70 4.06
N THR A 273 21.64 -7.66 3.14
CA THR A 273 21.16 -7.55 1.75
C THR A 273 20.11 -8.60 1.46
N LEU A 274 19.27 -8.37 0.46
CA LEU A 274 18.24 -9.30 -0.01
C LEU A 274 18.35 -9.56 -1.51
N LEU A 275 17.96 -10.75 -1.90
CA LEU A 275 17.66 -11.08 -3.29
C LEU A 275 16.15 -11.27 -3.42
N LYS A 276 15.49 -10.44 -4.20
CA LYS A 276 14.07 -10.56 -4.54
C LYS A 276 13.98 -11.29 -5.87
N LEU A 277 13.31 -12.43 -5.87
CA LEU A 277 13.24 -13.35 -7.01
C LEU A 277 11.80 -13.56 -7.45
N THR A 278 11.54 -13.55 -8.74
CA THR A 278 10.29 -14.06 -9.31
C THR A 278 10.31 -15.58 -9.27
N THR A 279 9.40 -16.19 -8.50
CA THR A 279 9.37 -17.63 -8.27
C THR A 279 8.13 -18.32 -8.80
N ALA A 280 7.04 -17.60 -9.04
CA ALA A 280 5.78 -18.15 -9.49
C ALA A 280 4.94 -17.14 -10.28
N LYS A 281 3.93 -17.66 -10.97
CA LYS A 281 2.81 -16.90 -11.51
C LYS A 281 1.59 -17.12 -10.63
N TYR A 282 0.67 -16.15 -10.55
CA TYR A 282 -0.59 -16.37 -9.88
C TYR A 282 -1.78 -16.34 -10.86
N TYR A 283 -2.80 -17.08 -10.48
CA TYR A 283 -4.03 -17.27 -11.22
C TYR A 283 -5.21 -17.05 -10.28
N ILE A 284 -6.15 -16.22 -10.68
CA ILE A 284 -7.43 -16.01 -10.00
C ILE A 284 -8.43 -17.12 -10.39
N PRO A 285 -9.62 -17.25 -9.76
CA PRO A 285 -10.52 -18.40 -9.92
C PRO A 285 -10.86 -18.75 -11.36
N CYS A 286 -11.11 -17.79 -12.24
CA CYS A 286 -11.39 -18.03 -13.65
C CYS A 286 -10.14 -18.29 -14.51
N LEU A 287 -8.98 -18.53 -13.90
CA LEU A 287 -7.72 -18.83 -14.58
C LEU A 287 -7.24 -17.72 -15.55
N LEU A 288 -7.76 -16.52 -15.43
CA LEU A 288 -7.25 -15.39 -16.19
C LEU A 288 -5.86 -15.03 -15.65
N TYR A 289 -4.88 -15.33 -16.47
CA TYR A 289 -3.53 -14.85 -16.27
C TYR A 289 -3.51 -13.32 -16.37
N THR A 290 -3.16 -12.62 -15.34
CA THR A 290 -3.22 -11.15 -15.28
C THR A 290 -2.15 -10.45 -16.10
N SER A 291 -1.11 -11.15 -16.55
CA SER A 291 -0.16 -10.60 -17.54
C SER A 291 -0.69 -10.83 -18.95
N PRO A 292 -0.75 -9.79 -19.80
CA PRO A 292 -1.23 -9.95 -21.16
C PRO A 292 -0.33 -10.94 -21.92
N SER A 293 -0.91 -12.10 -22.31
CA SER A 293 -0.28 -12.97 -23.28
C SER A 293 -0.27 -12.28 -24.65
N PRO A 294 0.76 -12.47 -25.48
CA PRO A 294 0.71 -12.02 -26.85
C PRO A 294 -0.53 -12.49 -27.63
N ARG A 295 -1.18 -13.58 -27.17
CA ARG A 295 -2.43 -14.13 -27.75
C ARG A 295 -3.71 -13.41 -27.28
N ASP A 296 -3.67 -12.69 -26.16
CA ASP A 296 -4.86 -11.99 -25.63
C ASP A 296 -5.15 -10.67 -26.34
N ARG A 297 -4.19 -10.16 -27.12
CA ARG A 297 -4.39 -8.96 -27.97
C ARG A 297 -5.42 -9.14 -29.09
N THR A 298 -5.84 -10.38 -29.38
CA THR A 298 -6.75 -10.68 -30.48
C THR A 298 -8.20 -10.90 -30.06
N ARG A 299 -8.54 -10.84 -28.77
CA ARG A 299 -9.90 -11.09 -28.27
C ARG A 299 -10.66 -9.88 -27.73
N SER A 300 -10.11 -8.67 -27.83
CA SER A 300 -10.86 -7.44 -27.57
C SER A 300 -11.38 -6.84 -28.89
N ARG A 301 -12.46 -7.38 -29.40
CA ARG A 301 -13.38 -6.72 -30.34
C ARG A 301 -14.80 -6.92 -29.88
#